data_b432fbdefdb0d4c0a88ec698bd31448c
#
_entry.id   b432fbdefdb0d4c0a88ec698bd31448c
#
_cell.length_a   1.000
_cell.length_b   1.000
_cell.length_c   1.000
_cell.angle_alpha   90.00
_cell.angle_beta   90.00
_cell.angle_gamma   90.00
#
_symmetry.space_group_name_H-M   'P 1'
#
loop_
_entity.id
_entity.type
_entity.pdbx_description
1 polymer ?
#
loop_
_entity_poly.entity_id
_entity_poly.type
_entity_poly.pdbx_seq_one_letter_code
_entity_poly.pdbx_strand_id
1 'polypeptide(L)'
;MGRTILPYRAAIEHEISRTWMKFAKMLRREERSSFEDLVNKVRCYASEAGAAAFPSVAEGMFLSALFFHTKELKELRNTIERVQKVVEQLKNSRLDP
;
A
#
# COMPACT_ATOMS: atom_id res chain seq x y z
N MET A 1 -5.26 28.50 -24.84
CA MET A 1 -4.78 28.06 -24.47
C MET A 1 -4.65 27.27 -23.59
N GLY A 2 -4.25 27.09 -23.24
CA GLY A 2 -3.87 26.06 -22.47
C GLY A 2 -4.66 25.76 -21.28
N ARG A 3 -5.17 24.72 -21.29
CA ARG A 3 -5.84 24.24 -20.17
C ARG A 3 -4.84 23.82 -19.12
N THR A 4 -4.95 24.33 -17.92
CA THR A 4 -4.11 23.89 -16.82
C THR A 4 -4.65 22.56 -16.32
N ILE A 5 -3.89 21.50 -16.57
CA ILE A 5 -4.24 20.19 -16.06
C ILE A 5 -3.46 19.98 -14.76
N LEU A 6 -4.18 19.76 -13.69
CA LEU A 6 -3.55 19.50 -12.41
C LEU A 6 -2.76 18.20 -12.48
N PRO A 7 -1.47 18.20 -12.15
CA PRO A 7 -0.72 16.96 -12.12
C PRO A 7 -1.40 15.94 -11.24
N TYR A 8 -1.36 14.68 -11.64
CA TYR A 8 -2.03 13.62 -10.87
C TYR A 8 -1.53 13.56 -9.44
N ARG A 9 -0.24 13.79 -9.21
CA ARG A 9 0.31 13.82 -7.86
C ARG A 9 -0.32 14.90 -7.01
N ALA A 10 -0.55 16.08 -7.59
CA ALA A 10 -1.21 17.18 -6.86
C ALA A 10 -2.65 16.83 -6.54
N ALA A 11 -3.33 16.13 -7.45
CA ALA A 11 -4.70 15.68 -7.22
C ALA A 11 -4.77 14.67 -6.07
N ILE A 12 -3.81 13.75 -6.01
CA ILE A 12 -3.72 12.80 -4.91
C ILE A 12 -3.49 13.51 -3.58
N GLU A 13 -2.56 14.46 -3.53
CA GLU A 13 -2.28 15.21 -2.30
C GLU A 13 -3.49 16.01 -1.84
N HIS A 14 -4.22 16.58 -2.78
CA HIS A 14 -5.45 17.29 -2.46
C HIS A 14 -6.50 16.36 -1.85
N GLU A 15 -6.66 15.17 -2.43
CA GLU A 15 -7.62 14.18 -1.93
C GLU A 15 -7.21 13.68 -0.55
N ILE A 16 -5.93 13.45 -0.32
CA ILE A 16 -5.42 13.05 0.98
C ILE A 16 -5.73 14.12 2.02
N SER A 17 -5.40 15.37 1.74
CA SER A 17 -5.63 16.47 2.69
C SER A 17 -7.10 16.67 2.99
N ARG A 18 -7.94 16.60 1.95
CA ARG A 18 -9.34 16.91 2.07
C ARG A 18 -10.15 15.78 2.70
N THR A 19 -9.86 14.54 2.32
CA THR A 19 -10.71 13.42 2.69
C THR A 19 -10.02 12.41 3.60
N TRP A 20 -8.84 11.94 3.20
CA TRP A 20 -8.16 10.86 3.91
C TRP A 20 -7.68 11.27 5.29
N MET A 21 -7.23 12.48 5.45
CA MET A 21 -6.76 12.96 6.77
C MET A 21 -7.90 13.11 7.77
N LYS A 22 -9.13 13.27 7.29
CA LYS A 22 -10.29 13.25 8.19
C LYS A 22 -10.45 11.87 8.82
N PHE A 23 -10.26 10.83 8.02
CA PHE A 23 -10.30 9.47 8.52
C PHE A 23 -9.17 9.23 9.52
N ALA A 24 -7.98 9.71 9.21
CA ALA A 24 -6.83 9.55 10.09
C ALA A 24 -7.08 10.15 11.47
N LYS A 25 -7.75 11.29 11.53
CA LYS A 25 -8.06 11.94 12.79
C LYS A 25 -9.00 11.14 13.66
N MET A 26 -9.81 10.28 13.06
CA MET A 26 -10.77 9.45 13.81
C MET A 26 -10.14 8.16 14.31
N LEU A 27 -8.94 7.84 13.86
CA LEU A 27 -8.24 6.62 14.27
C LEU A 27 -7.59 6.78 15.64
N ARG A 28 -7.41 5.67 16.31
CA ARG A 28 -6.64 5.65 17.56
C ARG A 28 -5.19 5.98 17.23
N ARG A 29 -4.52 6.52 18.22
CA ARG A 29 -3.14 6.98 18.05
C ARG A 29 -2.23 5.90 17.49
N GLU A 30 -2.35 4.68 18.01
CA GLU A 30 -1.53 3.56 17.58
C GLU A 30 -1.85 3.07 16.17
N GLU A 31 -3.03 3.42 15.65
CA GLU A 31 -3.44 3.04 14.29
C GLU A 31 -3.01 4.05 13.24
N ARG A 32 -2.72 5.28 13.65
CA ARG A 32 -2.37 6.36 12.71
C ARG A 32 -1.10 6.06 11.93
N SER A 33 -0.12 5.44 12.58
CA SER A 33 1.12 5.08 11.92
C SER A 33 0.89 4.12 10.76
N SER A 34 0.02 3.13 10.97
CA SER A 34 -0.33 2.19 9.89
C SER A 34 -1.04 2.88 8.75
N PHE A 35 -1.92 3.84 9.06
CA PHE A 35 -2.62 4.58 8.02
C PHE A 35 -1.67 5.49 7.24
N GLU A 36 -0.71 6.10 7.91
CA GLU A 36 0.30 6.92 7.25
C GLU A 36 1.14 6.07 6.28
N ASP A 37 1.48 4.85 6.67
CA ASP A 37 2.19 3.93 5.79
C ASP A 37 1.37 3.64 4.54
N LEU A 38 0.06 3.42 4.70
CA LEU A 38 -0.83 3.20 3.57
C LEU A 38 -0.85 4.41 2.63
N VAL A 39 -0.98 5.60 3.19
CA VAL A 39 -1.00 6.84 2.40
C VAL A 39 0.29 6.97 1.61
N ASN A 40 1.43 6.71 2.23
CA ASN A 40 2.72 6.80 1.56
C ASN A 40 2.84 5.78 0.43
N LYS A 41 2.28 4.58 0.60
CA LYS A 41 2.30 3.57 -0.46
C LYS A 41 1.40 3.95 -1.63
N VAL A 42 0.26 4.58 -1.35
CA VAL A 42 -0.59 5.11 -2.40
C VAL A 42 0.16 6.17 -3.21
N ARG A 43 0.93 7.02 -2.55
CA ARG A 43 1.77 8.01 -3.22
C ARG A 43 2.79 7.36 -4.15
N CYS A 44 3.33 6.22 -3.76
CA CYS A 44 4.32 5.51 -4.56
C CYS A 44 3.78 5.05 -5.91
N TYR A 45 2.48 4.80 -6.00
CA TYR A 45 1.87 4.33 -7.25
C TYR A 45 1.21 5.45 -8.06
N ALA A 46 1.51 6.70 -7.72
CA ALA A 46 0.89 7.85 -8.39
C ALA A 46 1.13 7.86 -9.90
N SER A 47 2.34 7.50 -10.34
CA SER A 47 2.65 7.49 -11.77
C SER A 47 1.82 6.46 -12.53
N GLU A 48 1.74 5.26 -11.98
CA GLU A 48 0.98 4.17 -12.59
C GLU A 48 -0.51 4.48 -12.64
N ALA A 49 -1.05 4.99 -11.52
CA ALA A 49 -2.45 5.33 -11.45
C ALA A 49 -2.79 6.50 -12.39
N GLY A 50 -1.89 7.48 -12.48
CA GLY A 50 -2.07 8.60 -13.40
C GLY A 50 -2.06 8.16 -14.85
N ALA A 51 -1.16 7.25 -15.21
CA ALA A 51 -1.07 6.71 -16.56
C ALA A 51 -2.32 5.90 -16.94
N ALA A 52 -2.94 5.23 -15.96
CA ALA A 52 -4.15 4.44 -16.19
C ALA A 52 -5.38 5.31 -16.44
N ALA A 53 -5.31 6.59 -16.08
CA ALA A 53 -6.37 7.57 -16.35
C ALA A 53 -7.75 7.15 -15.82
N PHE A 54 -7.81 6.83 -14.53
CA PHE A 54 -9.07 6.48 -13.88
C PHE A 54 -10.05 7.64 -13.90
N PRO A 55 -11.37 7.35 -13.96
CA PRO A 55 -12.38 8.40 -13.97
C PRO A 55 -12.33 9.31 -12.75
N SER A 56 -11.92 8.79 -11.59
CA SER A 56 -11.74 9.63 -10.41
C SER A 56 -10.40 9.32 -9.76
N VAL A 57 -9.86 10.31 -9.08
CA VAL A 57 -8.61 10.16 -8.35
C VAL A 57 -8.75 9.09 -7.26
N ALA A 58 -9.90 9.08 -6.59
CA ALA A 58 -10.15 8.13 -5.52
C ALA A 58 -10.08 6.69 -6.01
N GLU A 59 -10.59 6.40 -7.20
CA GLU A 59 -10.52 5.04 -7.76
C GLU A 59 -9.09 4.58 -7.93
N GLY A 60 -8.24 5.45 -8.49
CA GLY A 60 -6.82 5.15 -8.65
C GLY A 60 -6.13 4.92 -7.32
N MET A 61 -6.48 5.72 -6.32
CA MET A 61 -5.91 5.58 -4.99
C MET A 61 -6.34 4.27 -4.33
N PHE A 62 -7.62 3.92 -4.43
CA PHE A 62 -8.11 2.66 -3.86
C PHE A 62 -7.49 1.46 -4.55
N LEU A 63 -7.37 1.48 -5.87
CA LEU A 63 -6.75 0.37 -6.58
C LEU A 63 -5.27 0.25 -6.22
N SER A 64 -4.58 1.37 -6.07
CA SER A 64 -3.18 1.38 -5.64
C SER A 64 -3.03 0.73 -4.26
N ALA A 65 -3.93 1.05 -3.33
CA ALA A 65 -3.92 0.49 -1.99
C ALA A 65 -4.18 -1.02 -2.03
N LEU A 66 -5.15 -1.46 -2.81
CA LEU A 66 -5.46 -2.88 -2.96
C LEU A 66 -4.29 -3.63 -3.59
N PHE A 67 -3.67 -3.05 -4.60
CA PHE A 67 -2.52 -3.67 -5.23
C PHE A 67 -1.36 -3.79 -4.25
N PHE A 68 -1.09 -2.74 -3.50
CA PHE A 68 -0.04 -2.77 -2.49
C PHE A 68 -0.30 -3.88 -1.47
N HIS A 69 -1.54 -4.00 -0.99
CA HIS A 69 -1.89 -5.05 -0.02
C HIS A 69 -1.70 -6.44 -0.61
N THR A 70 -2.11 -6.63 -1.86
CA THR A 70 -1.96 -7.92 -2.53
C THR A 70 -0.48 -8.29 -2.65
N LYS A 71 0.33 -7.32 -3.04
CA LYS A 71 1.78 -7.51 -3.19
C LYS A 71 2.41 -7.87 -1.84
N GLU A 72 2.06 -7.12 -0.79
CA GLU A 72 2.59 -7.38 0.55
C GLU A 72 2.19 -8.74 1.08
N LEU A 73 0.94 -9.14 0.87
CA LEU A 73 0.47 -10.46 1.29
C LEU A 73 1.22 -11.56 0.58
N LYS A 74 1.47 -11.41 -0.71
CA LYS A 74 2.21 -12.39 -1.49
C LYS A 74 3.65 -12.52 -0.99
N GLU A 75 4.31 -11.39 -0.75
CA GLU A 75 5.68 -11.37 -0.22
C GLU A 75 5.74 -11.99 1.17
N LEU A 76 4.77 -11.67 2.01
CA LEU A 76 4.70 -12.22 3.36
C LEU A 76 4.49 -13.73 3.33
N ARG A 77 3.60 -14.21 2.46
CA ARG A 77 3.37 -15.64 2.29
C ARG A 77 4.66 -16.35 1.87
N ASN A 78 5.37 -15.78 0.92
CA ASN A 78 6.64 -16.36 0.45
C ASN A 78 7.66 -16.42 1.58
N THR A 79 7.71 -15.39 2.41
CA THR A 79 8.60 -15.35 3.56
C THR A 79 8.24 -16.43 4.57
N ILE A 80 6.95 -16.59 4.85
CA ILE A 80 6.47 -17.63 5.78
C ILE A 80 6.85 -19.01 5.26
N GLU A 81 6.67 -19.26 3.97
CA GLU A 81 7.04 -20.56 3.38
C GLU A 81 8.53 -20.85 3.53
N ARG A 82 9.38 -19.83 3.32
CA ARG A 82 10.83 -20.01 3.51
C ARG A 82 11.17 -20.29 4.96
N VAL A 83 10.55 -19.57 5.88
CA VAL A 83 10.79 -19.79 7.30
C VAL A 83 10.32 -21.18 7.73
N GLN A 84 9.16 -21.62 7.21
CA GLN A 84 8.66 -22.96 7.50
C GLN A 84 9.63 -24.05 7.02
N LYS A 85 10.20 -23.87 5.83
CA LYS A 85 11.20 -24.82 5.31
C LYS A 85 12.43 -24.88 6.19
N VAL A 86 12.91 -23.74 6.65
CA VAL A 86 14.07 -23.69 7.55
C VAL A 86 13.75 -24.37 8.87
N VAL A 87 12.57 -24.14 9.42
CA VAL A 87 12.14 -24.77 10.67
C VAL A 87 12.09 -26.28 10.52
N GLU A 88 11.51 -26.77 9.40
CA GLU A 88 11.45 -28.21 9.15
C GLU A 88 12.82 -28.83 9.00
N GLN A 89 13.74 -28.14 8.30
CA GLN A 89 15.11 -28.60 8.15
C GLN A 89 15.82 -28.69 9.51
N LEU A 90 15.59 -27.71 10.37
CA LEU A 90 16.18 -27.72 11.70
C LEU A 90 15.61 -28.84 12.56
N LYS A 91 14.31 -29.10 12.45
CA LYS A 91 13.67 -30.22 13.17
C LYS A 91 14.24 -31.56 12.69
N ASN A 92 14.35 -31.73 11.38
CA ASN A 92 14.89 -32.97 10.83
C ASN A 92 16.37 -33.18 11.23
N SER A 93 17.12 -32.10 11.21
CA SER A 93 18.51 -32.12 11.63
C SER A 93 18.64 -32.51 13.10
N ARG A 94 17.72 -32.12 13.96
CA ARG A 94 17.71 -32.46 15.37
C ARG A 94 17.33 -33.91 15.65
N LEU A 95 16.44 -34.43 14.78
CA LEU A 95 15.95 -35.79 14.93
C LEU A 95 16.94 -36.85 14.41
N ASP A 96 17.85 -36.43 13.56
CA ASP A 96 18.91 -37.33 13.06
C ASP A 96 19.93 -37.61 14.14
N PRO A 97 20.23 -38.87 14.43
CA PRO A 97 21.23 -39.23 15.40
C PRO A 97 22.64 -38.81 14.99
#